data_a6ac21e60f039dd0fc99e1792a0a25b1
#
_entry.id   a6ac21e60f039dd0fc99e1792a0a25b1
#
_cell.length_a   1.000
_cell.length_b   1.000
_cell.length_c   1.000
_cell.angle_alpha   90.00
_cell.angle_beta   90.00
_cell.angle_gamma   90.00
#
_symmetry.space_group_name_H-M   'P 1'
#
loop_
_entity.id
_entity.type
_entity.pdbx_description
1 polymer ?
#
loop_
_entity_poly.entity_id
_entity_poly.type
_entity_poly.pdbx_seq_one_letter_code
_entity_poly.pdbx_strand_id
1 'polypeptide(L)'
;MNAKNSTIAICLIAILVFSPVASFAQATITFSGEAVALRAKALGISLDLSDTGPLPARGGNLSTSLASVNVLGLASADALKSTTSGSGTSSQSQSSVASLSLLGGLVAADVVKSTSSATCSNGQAAVTGNAELVGLVAAGQSILVSNPNLAISLPGGISLIVNEQTSSPSGNTGSITVNALHVKGPSIDIVVASAQSGITCS
;
A
#
# COMPACT_ATOMS: atom_id res chain seq x y z
N MET A 1 -2.43 77.94 61.17
CA MET A 1 -2.55 77.75 59.66
C MET A 1 -2.17 76.32 59.35
N ASN A 2 -3.16 75.53 59.17
CA ASN A 2 -3.00 74.05 58.96
C ASN A 2 -3.20 73.73 57.46
N ALA A 3 -2.14 73.27 56.83
CA ALA A 3 -2.21 72.67 55.51
C ALA A 3 -2.59 71.20 55.61
N LYS A 4 -3.71 70.79 55.03
CA LYS A 4 -4.14 69.42 54.89
C LYS A 4 -3.55 68.83 53.62
N ASN A 5 -2.67 67.82 53.74
CA ASN A 5 -2.20 67.00 52.64
C ASN A 5 -3.27 65.98 52.27
N SER A 6 -3.78 66.07 51.06
CA SER A 6 -4.70 65.05 50.46
C SER A 6 -3.91 64.09 49.61
N THR A 7 -3.79 62.87 50.08
CA THR A 7 -3.11 61.80 49.36
C THR A 7 -4.12 61.08 48.43
N ILE A 8 -4.00 61.26 47.14
CA ILE A 8 -4.82 60.59 46.14
C ILE A 8 -4.15 59.19 45.85
N ALA A 9 -4.81 58.14 46.25
CA ALA A 9 -4.42 56.77 45.90
C ALA A 9 -4.94 56.39 44.52
N ILE A 10 -4.05 56.25 43.57
CA ILE A 10 -4.38 55.80 42.21
C ILE A 10 -4.37 54.26 42.23
N CYS A 11 -5.58 53.64 42.20
CA CYS A 11 -5.73 52.19 41.98
C CYS A 11 -5.50 51.88 40.52
N LEU A 12 -4.35 51.29 40.16
CA LEU A 12 -4.09 50.72 38.84
C LEU A 12 -4.79 49.35 38.74
N ILE A 13 -5.90 49.29 38.02
CA ILE A 13 -6.57 48.02 37.67
C ILE A 13 -5.87 47.47 36.43
N ALA A 14 -5.04 46.41 36.62
CA ALA A 14 -4.44 45.66 35.51
C ALA A 14 -5.51 44.72 34.94
N ILE A 15 -6.06 45.05 33.77
CA ILE A 15 -6.96 44.19 33.03
C ILE A 15 -6.09 43.15 32.29
N LEU A 16 -6.02 41.92 32.79
CA LEU A 16 -5.45 40.77 32.10
C LEU A 16 -6.40 40.35 30.96
N VAL A 17 -6.09 40.75 29.74
CA VAL A 17 -6.79 40.27 28.54
C VAL A 17 -6.33 38.84 28.28
N PHE A 18 -7.13 37.87 28.68
CA PHE A 18 -6.97 36.46 28.28
C PHE A 18 -7.43 36.32 26.82
N SER A 19 -6.49 36.35 25.86
CA SER A 19 -6.78 36.00 24.49
C SER A 19 -6.90 34.50 24.39
N PRO A 20 -8.05 33.94 23.94
CA PRO A 20 -8.12 32.50 23.66
C PRO A 20 -7.19 32.20 22.47
N VAL A 21 -6.14 31.41 22.71
CA VAL A 21 -5.33 30.85 21.60
C VAL A 21 -6.21 29.81 20.95
N ALA A 22 -6.80 30.13 19.81
CA ALA A 22 -7.46 29.16 18.97
C ALA A 22 -6.39 28.16 18.49
N SER A 23 -6.37 26.98 19.09
CA SER A 23 -5.58 25.86 18.59
C SER A 23 -6.21 25.41 17.27
N PHE A 24 -5.68 25.87 16.15
CA PHE A 24 -6.01 25.29 14.85
C PHE A 24 -5.47 23.85 14.87
N ALA A 25 -6.36 22.87 14.88
CA ALA A 25 -6.01 21.50 14.62
C ALA A 25 -5.37 21.49 13.22
N GLN A 26 -4.07 21.27 13.16
CA GLN A 26 -3.36 21.13 11.90
C GLN A 26 -3.89 19.84 11.26
N ALA A 27 -4.64 19.99 10.18
CA ALA A 27 -5.11 18.85 9.41
C ALA A 27 -3.86 18.08 8.91
N THR A 28 -3.78 16.81 9.29
CA THR A 28 -2.59 15.99 9.07
C THR A 28 -2.89 14.97 7.99
N ILE A 29 -2.07 14.93 6.94
CA ILE A 29 -2.12 13.87 5.94
C ILE A 29 -1.79 12.54 6.64
N THR A 30 -2.61 11.52 6.39
CA THR A 30 -2.36 10.16 6.86
C THR A 30 -2.11 9.22 5.70
N PHE A 31 -1.22 8.26 5.94
CA PHE A 31 -0.76 7.30 4.96
C PHE A 31 -1.18 5.89 5.33
N SER A 32 -1.38 5.06 4.32
CA SER A 32 -1.44 3.60 4.46
C SER A 32 -0.71 2.95 3.29
N GLY A 33 -0.20 1.75 3.52
CA GLY A 33 0.52 1.01 2.49
C GLY A 33 0.97 -0.33 3.02
N GLU A 34 1.11 -1.29 2.13
CA GLU A 34 1.67 -2.61 2.38
C GLU A 34 2.18 -3.19 1.06
N ALA A 35 3.26 -3.93 1.10
CA ALA A 35 3.75 -4.65 -0.05
C ALA A 35 4.15 -6.08 0.35
N VAL A 36 3.69 -7.07 -0.43
CA VAL A 36 3.93 -8.49 -0.19
C VAL A 36 4.37 -9.15 -1.49
N ALA A 37 5.49 -9.85 -1.48
CA ALA A 37 5.98 -10.49 -2.69
C ALA A 37 5.23 -11.79 -3.03
N LEU A 38 4.93 -12.60 -2.01
CA LEU A 38 4.14 -13.82 -2.19
C LEU A 38 3.24 -14.03 -0.97
N ARG A 39 1.95 -14.09 -1.19
CA ARG A 39 0.95 -14.52 -0.22
C ARG A 39 0.27 -15.76 -0.76
N ALA A 40 0.29 -16.85 -0.01
CA ALA A 40 -0.30 -18.10 -0.45
C ALA A 40 -1.13 -18.74 0.67
N LYS A 41 -2.34 -19.15 0.31
CA LYS A 41 -3.19 -20.03 1.11
C LYS A 41 -3.49 -21.27 0.30
N ALA A 42 -3.02 -22.40 0.76
CA ALA A 42 -3.22 -23.68 0.07
C ALA A 42 -3.22 -24.82 1.09
N LEU A 43 -4.18 -25.75 0.97
CA LEU A 43 -4.26 -26.97 1.77
C LEU A 43 -4.16 -26.73 3.30
N GLY A 44 -4.74 -25.63 3.79
CA GLY A 44 -4.70 -25.24 5.22
C GLY A 44 -3.41 -24.55 5.66
N ILE A 45 -2.45 -24.32 4.76
CA ILE A 45 -1.22 -23.54 5.02
C ILE A 45 -1.45 -22.11 4.57
N SER A 46 -1.06 -21.15 5.41
CA SER A 46 -0.98 -19.72 5.05
C SER A 46 0.47 -19.26 5.14
N LEU A 47 0.93 -18.57 4.12
CA LEU A 47 2.30 -18.12 3.98
C LEU A 47 2.31 -16.69 3.42
N ASP A 48 3.02 -15.79 4.09
CA ASP A 48 3.31 -14.43 3.61
C ASP A 48 4.84 -14.27 3.56
N LEU A 49 5.38 -13.95 2.40
CA LEU A 49 6.83 -13.83 2.17
C LEU A 49 7.19 -12.46 1.64
N SER A 50 8.28 -11.92 2.16
CA SER A 50 8.72 -10.56 1.87
C SER A 50 7.56 -9.57 2.05
N ASP A 51 6.94 -9.61 3.23
CA ASP A 51 5.85 -8.72 3.65
C ASP A 51 6.43 -7.54 4.43
N THR A 52 6.16 -6.32 4.01
CA THR A 52 6.58 -5.11 4.74
C THR A 52 5.78 -4.89 6.02
N GLY A 53 4.61 -5.51 6.14
CA GLY A 53 3.60 -5.11 7.08
C GLY A 53 3.00 -3.73 6.74
N PRO A 54 2.02 -3.27 7.55
CA PRO A 54 1.31 -2.03 7.30
C PRO A 54 2.19 -0.79 7.58
N LEU A 55 2.12 0.17 6.66
CA LEU A 55 2.78 1.47 6.82
C LEU A 55 2.11 2.26 7.95
N PRO A 56 2.87 2.85 8.89
CA PRO A 56 2.32 3.74 9.92
C PRO A 56 1.56 4.93 9.33
N ALA A 57 0.47 5.36 9.98
CA ALA A 57 -0.37 6.47 9.50
C ALA A 57 0.39 7.82 9.37
N ARG A 58 1.48 8.01 10.14
CA ARG A 58 2.38 9.16 10.03
C ARG A 58 3.39 9.05 8.88
N GLY A 59 3.35 7.98 8.11
CA GLY A 59 4.33 7.66 7.07
C GLY A 59 5.58 6.97 7.59
N GLY A 60 6.57 6.89 6.74
CA GLY A 60 7.83 6.19 6.98
C GLY A 60 8.27 5.42 5.75
N ASN A 61 9.20 4.50 5.93
CA ASN A 61 9.73 3.66 4.86
C ASN A 61 9.98 2.25 5.41
N LEU A 62 9.35 1.25 4.80
CA LEU A 62 9.51 -0.15 5.14
C LEU A 62 10.03 -0.91 3.92
N SER A 63 10.91 -1.88 4.16
CA SER A 63 11.49 -2.70 3.09
C SER A 63 11.82 -4.08 3.62
N THR A 64 11.56 -5.09 2.79
CA THR A 64 11.91 -6.48 3.08
C THR A 64 12.34 -7.19 1.81
N SER A 65 13.17 -8.22 1.93
CA SER A 65 13.61 -9.04 0.81
C SER A 65 13.94 -10.46 1.24
N LEU A 66 13.78 -11.39 0.30
CA LEU A 66 14.11 -12.79 0.45
C LEU A 66 14.83 -13.26 -0.84
N ALA A 67 15.96 -13.95 -0.69
CA ALA A 67 16.77 -14.34 -1.85
C ALA A 67 16.09 -15.43 -2.70
N SER A 68 15.40 -16.39 -2.07
CA SER A 68 14.66 -17.42 -2.79
C SER A 68 13.63 -18.09 -1.89
N VAL A 69 12.63 -18.69 -2.51
CA VAL A 69 11.65 -19.55 -1.86
C VAL A 69 11.41 -20.81 -2.71
N ASN A 70 11.20 -21.91 -2.04
CA ASN A 70 10.76 -23.14 -2.68
C ASN A 70 9.78 -23.86 -1.72
N VAL A 71 8.50 -23.81 -2.06
CA VAL A 71 7.43 -24.55 -1.38
C VAL A 71 6.99 -25.65 -2.32
N LEU A 72 7.33 -26.87 -1.99
CA LEU A 72 7.15 -28.07 -2.82
C LEU A 72 5.75 -28.13 -3.48
N GLY A 73 5.75 -28.14 -4.82
CA GLY A 73 4.55 -28.25 -5.65
C GLY A 73 3.67 -26.99 -5.69
N LEU A 74 3.91 -26.01 -4.84
CA LEU A 74 3.07 -24.79 -4.74
C LEU A 74 3.70 -23.59 -5.42
N ALA A 75 4.91 -23.21 -4.99
CA ALA A 75 5.59 -22.01 -5.50
C ALA A 75 7.11 -22.12 -5.37
N SER A 76 7.82 -21.67 -6.39
CA SER A 76 9.23 -21.36 -6.32
C SER A 76 9.50 -20.01 -6.95
N ALA A 77 10.43 -19.26 -6.38
CA ALA A 77 10.83 -17.96 -6.91
C ALA A 77 12.20 -17.55 -6.35
N ASP A 78 12.86 -16.65 -7.07
CA ASP A 78 14.10 -16.01 -6.68
C ASP A 78 13.89 -14.49 -6.50
N ALA A 79 14.72 -13.85 -5.68
CA ALA A 79 14.77 -12.41 -5.49
C ALA A 79 13.41 -11.73 -5.24
N LEU A 80 12.77 -12.10 -4.13
CA LEU A 80 11.55 -11.45 -3.65
C LEU A 80 11.92 -10.14 -2.94
N LYS A 81 11.25 -9.04 -3.30
CA LYS A 81 11.48 -7.72 -2.68
C LYS A 81 10.18 -6.95 -2.57
N SER A 82 9.98 -6.32 -1.42
CA SER A 82 8.83 -5.45 -1.17
C SER A 82 9.25 -4.17 -0.45
N THR A 83 8.64 -3.05 -0.83
CA THR A 83 8.88 -1.74 -0.23
C THR A 83 7.57 -0.97 -0.13
N THR A 84 7.39 -0.22 0.96
CA THR A 84 6.30 0.74 1.10
C THR A 84 6.80 2.00 1.78
N SER A 85 6.32 3.15 1.36
CA SER A 85 6.71 4.44 1.91
C SER A 85 5.58 5.46 1.88
N GLY A 86 5.58 6.38 2.85
CA GLY A 86 4.66 7.50 2.92
C GLY A 86 5.37 8.74 3.44
N SER A 87 5.33 9.82 2.67
CA SER A 87 5.93 11.10 3.06
C SER A 87 5.36 12.26 2.24
N GLY A 88 5.39 13.47 2.80
CA GLY A 88 4.86 14.64 2.13
C GLY A 88 3.39 14.46 1.74
N THR A 89 3.10 14.41 0.46
CA THR A 89 1.75 14.24 -0.11
C THR A 89 1.60 12.92 -0.88
N SER A 90 2.45 11.91 -0.62
CA SER A 90 2.47 10.67 -1.39
C SER A 90 2.66 9.44 -0.51
N SER A 91 1.92 8.38 -0.81
CA SER A 91 2.14 7.01 -0.36
C SER A 91 2.43 6.13 -1.57
N GLN A 92 3.45 5.28 -1.49
CA GLN A 92 3.87 4.41 -2.58
C GLN A 92 4.23 3.03 -2.04
N SER A 93 3.86 2.00 -2.80
CA SER A 93 4.25 0.62 -2.51
C SER A 93 4.68 -0.08 -3.79
N GLN A 94 5.63 -0.98 -3.65
CA GLN A 94 6.15 -1.80 -4.74
C GLN A 94 6.49 -3.19 -4.24
N SER A 95 6.17 -4.19 -5.03
CA SER A 95 6.60 -5.56 -4.81
C SER A 95 7.11 -6.18 -6.11
N SER A 96 8.10 -7.07 -6.01
CA SER A 96 8.68 -7.76 -7.17
C SER A 96 9.15 -9.16 -6.82
N VAL A 97 9.03 -10.05 -7.80
CA VAL A 97 9.47 -11.45 -7.76
C VAL A 97 10.15 -11.78 -9.08
N ALA A 98 11.27 -12.47 -9.02
CA ALA A 98 11.95 -13.01 -10.21
C ALA A 98 11.86 -14.53 -10.27
N SER A 99 11.96 -15.10 -11.47
CA SER A 99 11.99 -16.55 -11.74
C SER A 99 10.83 -17.30 -11.07
N LEU A 100 9.60 -16.78 -11.22
CA LEU A 100 8.41 -17.36 -10.60
C LEU A 100 7.98 -18.65 -11.30
N SER A 101 7.68 -19.67 -10.51
CA SER A 101 6.96 -20.87 -10.95
C SER A 101 5.92 -21.27 -9.91
N LEU A 102 4.65 -21.38 -10.31
CA LEU A 102 3.53 -21.76 -9.47
C LEU A 102 2.90 -23.05 -9.96
N LEU A 103 2.42 -23.88 -9.01
CA LEU A 103 1.66 -25.11 -9.26
C LEU A 103 2.37 -26.05 -10.24
N GLY A 104 3.66 -26.30 -10.00
CA GLY A 104 4.48 -27.19 -10.84
C GLY A 104 4.74 -26.64 -12.26
N GLY A 105 4.74 -25.33 -12.44
CA GLY A 105 4.97 -24.67 -13.74
C GLY A 105 3.68 -24.38 -14.52
N LEU A 106 2.50 -24.58 -13.92
CA LEU A 106 1.23 -24.22 -14.56
C LEU A 106 1.15 -22.70 -14.85
N VAL A 107 1.75 -21.88 -13.96
CA VAL A 107 1.98 -20.44 -14.17
C VAL A 107 3.45 -20.17 -13.91
N ALA A 108 4.13 -19.53 -14.85
CA ALA A 108 5.53 -19.15 -14.74
C ALA A 108 5.76 -17.74 -15.30
N ALA A 109 6.73 -17.02 -14.75
CA ALA A 109 7.15 -15.71 -15.26
C ALA A 109 8.60 -15.40 -14.89
N ASP A 110 9.31 -14.68 -15.75
CA ASP A 110 10.68 -14.23 -15.47
C ASP A 110 10.70 -13.08 -14.44
N VAL A 111 9.79 -12.11 -14.60
CA VAL A 111 9.63 -11.00 -13.66
C VAL A 111 8.15 -10.72 -13.44
N VAL A 112 7.77 -10.58 -12.18
CA VAL A 112 6.45 -10.17 -11.73
C VAL A 112 6.62 -8.99 -10.79
N LYS A 113 6.04 -7.84 -11.13
CA LYS A 113 6.17 -6.61 -10.35
C LYS A 113 4.84 -5.89 -10.27
N SER A 114 4.51 -5.35 -9.10
CA SER A 114 3.39 -4.43 -8.88
C SER A 114 3.89 -3.11 -8.31
N THR A 115 3.19 -2.05 -8.65
CA THR A 115 3.38 -0.72 -8.07
C THR A 115 2.03 -0.09 -7.79
N SER A 116 1.94 0.61 -6.69
CA SER A 116 0.78 1.44 -6.34
C SER A 116 1.23 2.78 -5.80
N SER A 117 0.44 3.81 -6.04
CA SER A 117 0.68 5.16 -5.55
C SER A 117 -0.64 5.84 -5.18
N ALA A 118 -0.64 6.57 -4.09
CA ALA A 118 -1.71 7.45 -3.68
C ALA A 118 -1.12 8.82 -3.36
N THR A 119 -1.71 9.88 -3.93
CA THR A 119 -1.20 11.25 -3.82
C THR A 119 -2.29 12.23 -3.43
N CYS A 120 -1.92 13.26 -2.67
CA CYS A 120 -2.79 14.40 -2.35
C CYS A 120 -2.43 15.59 -3.22
N SER A 121 -3.44 16.17 -3.87
CA SER A 121 -3.31 17.43 -4.59
C SER A 121 -4.56 18.28 -4.32
N ASN A 122 -4.39 19.50 -3.83
CA ASN A 122 -5.49 20.41 -3.50
C ASN A 122 -6.60 19.78 -2.63
N GLY A 123 -6.21 19.00 -1.60
CA GLY A 123 -7.16 18.31 -0.72
C GLY A 123 -7.88 17.11 -1.35
N GLN A 124 -7.54 16.73 -2.57
CA GLN A 124 -8.11 15.58 -3.27
C GLN A 124 -7.10 14.44 -3.34
N ALA A 125 -7.57 13.21 -3.11
CA ALA A 125 -6.76 12.01 -3.25
C ALA A 125 -6.86 11.47 -4.68
N ALA A 126 -5.70 11.16 -5.27
CA ALA A 126 -5.60 10.45 -6.54
C ALA A 126 -4.80 9.16 -6.36
N VAL A 127 -5.20 8.09 -7.04
CA VAL A 127 -4.53 6.79 -6.95
C VAL A 127 -4.19 6.25 -8.33
N THR A 128 -3.04 5.60 -8.43
CA THR A 128 -2.59 4.92 -9.65
C THR A 128 -1.92 3.60 -9.30
N GLY A 129 -2.04 2.63 -10.20
CA GLY A 129 -1.42 1.32 -10.02
C GLY A 129 -1.04 0.70 -11.37
N ASN A 130 -0.02 -0.14 -11.33
CA ASN A 130 0.45 -0.88 -12.51
C ASN A 130 1.08 -2.20 -12.12
N ALA A 131 0.93 -3.20 -13.00
CA ALA A 131 1.70 -4.43 -12.95
C ALA A 131 2.57 -4.57 -14.19
N GLU A 132 3.80 -5.04 -14.00
CA GLU A 132 4.76 -5.36 -15.04
C GLU A 132 5.05 -6.87 -14.97
N LEU A 133 4.84 -7.56 -16.08
CA LEU A 133 5.07 -9.00 -16.19
C LEU A 133 5.92 -9.27 -17.43
N VAL A 134 7.00 -9.99 -17.22
CA VAL A 134 7.92 -10.42 -18.30
C VAL A 134 7.90 -11.94 -18.35
N GLY A 135 7.81 -12.49 -19.55
CA GLY A 135 7.84 -13.93 -19.77
C GLY A 135 6.68 -14.71 -19.15
N LEU A 136 5.50 -14.08 -18.98
CA LEU A 136 4.35 -14.78 -18.38
C LEU A 136 3.85 -15.90 -19.29
N VAL A 137 3.87 -17.10 -18.75
CA VAL A 137 3.31 -18.32 -19.36
C VAL A 137 2.27 -18.90 -18.41
N ALA A 138 1.10 -19.25 -18.94
CA ALA A 138 0.04 -19.93 -18.21
C ALA A 138 -0.49 -21.10 -19.02
N ALA A 139 -0.51 -22.30 -18.42
CA ALA A 139 -0.85 -23.57 -19.09
C ALA A 139 -0.11 -23.78 -20.43
N GLY A 140 1.18 -23.42 -20.49
CA GLY A 140 2.02 -23.53 -21.68
C GLY A 140 1.80 -22.47 -22.76
N GLN A 141 0.92 -21.48 -22.52
CA GLN A 141 0.65 -20.38 -23.44
C GLN A 141 1.30 -19.06 -22.94
N SER A 142 2.00 -18.35 -23.83
CA SER A 142 2.50 -17.01 -23.53
C SER A 142 1.35 -16.01 -23.44
N ILE A 143 1.31 -15.25 -22.34
CA ILE A 143 0.26 -14.26 -22.07
C ILE A 143 0.81 -12.87 -22.26
N LEU A 144 0.17 -12.10 -23.14
CA LEU A 144 0.41 -10.66 -23.29
C LEU A 144 -0.58 -9.89 -22.43
N VAL A 145 -0.06 -9.09 -21.51
CA VAL A 145 -0.88 -8.30 -20.59
C VAL A 145 -1.10 -6.91 -21.16
N SER A 146 -2.34 -6.59 -21.51
CA SER A 146 -2.70 -5.28 -22.08
C SER A 146 -3.64 -4.46 -21.21
N ASN A 147 -4.46 -5.11 -20.38
CA ASN A 147 -5.49 -4.46 -19.56
C ASN A 147 -5.43 -4.93 -18.11
N PRO A 148 -5.84 -4.11 -17.13
CA PRO A 148 -6.05 -4.55 -15.78
C PRO A 148 -7.21 -5.58 -15.68
N ASN A 149 -7.15 -6.41 -14.64
CA ASN A 149 -8.15 -7.43 -14.30
C ASN A 149 -8.39 -8.48 -15.41
N LEU A 150 -7.34 -8.83 -16.17
CA LEU A 150 -7.43 -9.90 -17.16
C LEU A 150 -7.60 -11.26 -16.48
N ALA A 151 -8.75 -11.90 -16.66
CA ALA A 151 -9.06 -13.22 -16.10
C ALA A 151 -8.82 -14.33 -17.14
N ILE A 152 -8.10 -15.37 -16.74
CA ILE A 152 -7.74 -16.54 -17.57
C ILE A 152 -8.16 -17.79 -16.81
N SER A 153 -8.96 -18.64 -17.46
CA SER A 153 -9.32 -19.96 -16.91
C SER A 153 -8.21 -20.98 -17.20
N LEU A 154 -7.77 -21.67 -16.17
CA LEU A 154 -6.73 -22.69 -16.23
C LEU A 154 -7.34 -24.08 -15.93
N PRO A 155 -6.65 -25.18 -16.30
CA PRO A 155 -7.08 -26.52 -15.95
C PRO A 155 -7.29 -26.72 -14.44
N GLY A 156 -8.20 -27.62 -14.06
CA GLY A 156 -8.48 -27.96 -12.66
C GLY A 156 -9.38 -26.96 -11.92
N GLY A 157 -10.13 -26.12 -12.63
CA GLY A 157 -11.02 -25.12 -12.02
C GLY A 157 -10.25 -23.97 -11.39
N ILE A 158 -9.05 -23.72 -11.88
CA ILE A 158 -8.19 -22.63 -11.45
C ILE A 158 -8.45 -21.39 -12.32
N SER A 159 -8.47 -20.21 -11.71
CA SER A 159 -8.52 -18.91 -12.38
C SER A 159 -7.25 -18.12 -12.08
N LEU A 160 -6.63 -17.57 -13.09
CA LEU A 160 -5.54 -16.60 -13.00
C LEU A 160 -6.08 -15.22 -13.34
N ILE A 161 -5.95 -14.27 -12.42
CA ILE A 161 -6.23 -12.85 -12.69
C ILE A 161 -4.89 -12.14 -12.80
N VAL A 162 -4.68 -11.44 -13.90
CA VAL A 162 -3.44 -10.73 -14.20
C VAL A 162 -3.69 -9.24 -14.07
N ASN A 163 -2.77 -8.53 -13.40
CA ASN A 163 -2.87 -7.11 -13.11
C ASN A 163 -4.22 -6.76 -12.43
N GLU A 164 -4.54 -7.51 -11.36
CA GLU A 164 -5.76 -7.26 -10.60
C GLU A 164 -5.63 -5.94 -9.84
N GLN A 165 -6.56 -5.03 -10.10
CA GLN A 165 -6.58 -3.71 -9.47
C GLN A 165 -7.91 -3.45 -8.78
N THR A 166 -7.85 -3.04 -7.52
CA THR A 166 -9.00 -2.61 -6.73
C THR A 166 -8.70 -1.22 -6.16
N SER A 167 -9.52 -0.24 -6.47
CA SER A 167 -9.35 1.13 -5.99
C SER A 167 -10.63 1.68 -5.36
N SER A 168 -10.45 2.53 -4.35
CA SER A 168 -11.54 3.24 -3.64
C SER A 168 -11.17 4.72 -3.50
N PRO A 169 -11.32 5.51 -4.57
CA PRO A 169 -11.19 6.96 -4.47
C PRO A 169 -12.47 7.58 -3.89
N SER A 170 -12.35 8.46 -2.90
CA SER A 170 -13.49 9.16 -2.28
C SER A 170 -13.07 10.53 -1.76
N GLY A 171 -13.16 11.56 -2.62
CA GLY A 171 -12.84 12.93 -2.24
C GLY A 171 -11.41 13.08 -1.72
N ASN A 172 -11.28 13.35 -0.43
CA ASN A 172 -9.97 13.51 0.22
C ASN A 172 -9.29 12.20 0.64
N THR A 173 -9.91 11.04 0.42
CA THR A 173 -9.36 9.72 0.74
C THR A 173 -9.26 8.87 -0.51
N GLY A 174 -8.14 8.16 -0.68
CA GLY A 174 -7.97 7.25 -1.79
C GLY A 174 -7.08 6.08 -1.42
N SER A 175 -7.43 4.89 -1.91
CA SER A 175 -6.60 3.70 -1.78
C SER A 175 -6.65 2.86 -3.05
N ILE A 176 -5.56 2.15 -3.32
CA ILE A 176 -5.46 1.20 -4.42
C ILE A 176 -4.63 0.00 -4.00
N THR A 177 -5.07 -1.18 -4.41
CA THR A 177 -4.31 -2.42 -4.33
C THR A 177 -4.09 -2.97 -5.73
N VAL A 178 -2.86 -3.35 -6.02
CA VAL A 178 -2.44 -3.99 -7.27
C VAL A 178 -1.84 -5.33 -6.95
N ASN A 179 -2.45 -6.41 -7.43
CA ASN A 179 -1.89 -7.74 -7.42
C ASN A 179 -1.43 -8.07 -8.85
N ALA A 180 -0.12 -8.24 -9.05
CA ALA A 180 0.38 -8.52 -10.39
C ALA A 180 -0.16 -9.85 -10.93
N LEU A 181 -0.19 -10.89 -10.08
CA LEU A 181 -0.85 -12.16 -10.36
C LEU A 181 -1.69 -12.59 -9.16
N HIS A 182 -2.90 -13.09 -9.42
CA HIS A 182 -3.76 -13.69 -8.43
C HIS A 182 -4.33 -15.02 -8.95
N VAL A 183 -3.92 -16.13 -8.36
CA VAL A 183 -4.35 -17.49 -8.70
C VAL A 183 -5.37 -17.96 -7.69
N LYS A 184 -6.57 -18.28 -8.16
CA LYS A 184 -7.70 -18.76 -7.35
C LYS A 184 -8.13 -20.15 -7.79
N GLY A 185 -8.41 -21.01 -6.84
CA GLY A 185 -8.94 -22.36 -7.08
C GLY A 185 -9.71 -22.88 -5.87
N PRO A 186 -10.26 -24.10 -5.94
CA PRO A 186 -11.12 -24.65 -4.86
C PRO A 186 -10.46 -24.69 -3.48
N SER A 187 -9.13 -24.85 -3.43
CA SER A 187 -8.35 -24.96 -2.18
C SER A 187 -7.07 -24.12 -2.22
N ILE A 188 -6.97 -23.19 -3.15
CA ILE A 188 -5.80 -22.33 -3.33
C ILE A 188 -6.21 -20.88 -3.56
N ASP A 189 -5.43 -19.98 -2.96
CA ASP A 189 -5.50 -18.56 -3.15
C ASP A 189 -4.07 -18.01 -3.05
N ILE A 190 -3.47 -17.66 -4.18
CA ILE A 190 -2.07 -17.25 -4.28
C ILE A 190 -1.99 -15.89 -4.94
N VAL A 191 -1.45 -14.92 -4.22
CA VAL A 191 -1.17 -13.57 -4.73
C VAL A 191 0.34 -13.40 -4.87
N VAL A 192 0.79 -12.96 -6.02
CA VAL A 192 2.21 -12.67 -6.31
C VAL A 192 2.36 -11.20 -6.64
N ALA A 193 3.32 -10.57 -5.98
CA ALA A 193 3.60 -9.14 -6.05
C ALA A 193 2.34 -8.30 -5.82
N SER A 194 1.98 -8.14 -4.56
CA SER A 194 0.91 -7.23 -4.11
C SER A 194 1.49 -5.92 -3.63
N ALA A 195 0.95 -4.80 -4.09
CA ALA A 195 1.28 -3.45 -3.65
C ALA A 195 0.01 -2.67 -3.33
N GLN A 196 -0.11 -2.18 -2.10
CA GLN A 196 -1.23 -1.37 -1.64
C GLN A 196 -0.74 -0.01 -1.17
N SER A 197 -1.38 1.06 -1.61
CA SER A 197 -1.13 2.43 -1.16
C SER A 197 -2.43 3.16 -0.91
N GLY A 198 -2.44 4.00 0.11
CA GLY A 198 -3.58 4.84 0.43
C GLY A 198 -3.16 6.13 1.13
N ILE A 199 -4.01 7.14 1.02
CA ILE A 199 -3.78 8.47 1.59
C ILE A 199 -5.10 9.12 1.97
N THR A 200 -5.08 9.86 3.09
CA THR A 200 -6.16 10.79 3.44
C THR A 200 -5.57 12.19 3.45
N CYS A 201 -6.09 13.04 2.60
CA CYS A 201 -5.69 14.45 2.46
C CYS A 201 -6.32 15.30 3.58
N SER A 202 -5.61 16.30 3.98
CA SER A 202 -6.06 17.32 4.93
C SER A 202 -6.67 18.53 4.23
#